data_fd2154d18494444c01a489cfea7c8123
#
_entry.id   fd2154d18494444c01a489cfea7c8123
#
_cell.length_a   1.000
_cell.length_b   1.000
_cell.length_c   1.000
_cell.angle_alpha   90.00
_cell.angle_beta   90.00
_cell.angle_gamma   90.00
#
_symmetry.space_group_name_H-M   'P 1'
#
loop_
_entity.id
_entity.type
_entity.pdbx_description
1 polymer ?
#
loop_
_entity_poly.entity_id
_entity_poly.type
_entity_poly.pdbx_seq_one_letter_code
_entity_poly.pdbx_strand_id
1 'polypeptide(L)'
;MSAAQKATLLPIVLAMFHTCFNVCNTAVLIWFIPQIEKLVCQLIKPKADKEDEDFRLRFIQTGIMKTPELSVFEAQKEISSFGERIHRMFGMVMELLGTTDHKNFDKLYERIEKYEGVSDNMEIEIAKYLDQVSDAHLSDDTKAKIRAMLREISEIESIGDSCFNISRTIKRKKDNKEDFTDQQYQNIHQMFKLVDEALTQMNYMFTHDRHTLTMTHTFNIETEINNYRNQLRNQNLDDVDNHLYTYGIGTMYMDIIQECEKLGDYVVNVAEARVGVR
;
A
#
# COMPACT_ATOMS: atom_id res chain seq x y z
N MET A 1 -46.27 -0.65 50.62
CA MET A 1 -46.02 0.22 49.46
C MET A 1 -47.28 0.39 48.66
N SER A 2 -47.68 1.64 48.41
CA SER A 2 -48.88 1.95 47.62
C SER A 2 -48.61 1.62 46.11
N ALA A 3 -49.69 1.43 45.33
CA ALA A 3 -49.55 1.15 43.89
C ALA A 3 -48.77 2.25 43.15
N ALA A 4 -48.94 3.52 43.57
CA ALA A 4 -48.20 4.67 43.03
C ALA A 4 -46.66 4.60 43.33
N GLN A 5 -46.29 4.16 44.53
CA GLN A 5 -44.86 3.98 44.90
C GLN A 5 -44.20 2.81 44.11
N LYS A 6 -44.95 1.74 43.81
CA LYS A 6 -44.46 0.66 42.96
C LYS A 6 -44.28 1.10 41.50
N ALA A 7 -45.17 1.94 40.98
CA ALA A 7 -45.08 2.45 39.61
C ALA A 7 -43.88 3.36 39.36
N THR A 8 -43.44 4.14 40.36
CA THR A 8 -42.27 5.00 40.28
C THR A 8 -40.95 4.25 40.58
N LEU A 9 -40.97 3.24 41.43
CA LEU A 9 -39.77 2.51 41.85
C LEU A 9 -39.36 1.44 40.83
N LEU A 10 -40.32 0.82 40.16
CA LEU A 10 -40.09 -0.26 39.22
C LEU A 10 -39.16 0.11 38.04
N PRO A 11 -39.36 1.26 37.35
CA PRO A 11 -38.44 1.70 36.29
C PRO A 11 -37.02 1.97 36.79
N ILE A 12 -36.88 2.54 38.00
CA ILE A 12 -35.56 2.83 38.60
C ILE A 12 -34.81 1.53 38.91
N VAL A 13 -35.51 0.55 39.55
CA VAL A 13 -34.91 -0.74 39.84
C VAL A 13 -34.53 -1.50 38.58
N LEU A 14 -35.37 -1.45 37.54
CA LEU A 14 -35.10 -2.05 36.25
C LEU A 14 -33.87 -1.42 35.56
N ALA A 15 -33.78 -0.08 35.59
CA ALA A 15 -32.65 0.65 35.04
C ALA A 15 -31.33 0.32 35.79
N MET A 16 -31.38 0.29 37.14
CA MET A 16 -30.21 -0.13 37.94
C MET A 16 -29.80 -1.57 37.67
N PHE A 17 -30.75 -2.50 37.58
CA PHE A 17 -30.48 -3.89 37.23
C PHE A 17 -29.80 -3.98 35.86
N HIS A 18 -30.32 -3.27 34.85
CA HIS A 18 -29.77 -3.27 33.50
C HIS A 18 -28.35 -2.70 33.46
N THR A 19 -28.10 -1.60 34.18
CA THR A 19 -26.75 -1.02 34.30
C THR A 19 -25.80 -1.96 34.98
N CYS A 20 -26.15 -2.54 36.14
CA CYS A 20 -25.32 -3.49 36.85
C CYS A 20 -25.01 -4.75 35.99
N PHE A 21 -26.05 -5.28 35.32
CA PHE A 21 -25.89 -6.42 34.43
C PHE A 21 -24.90 -6.11 33.29
N ASN A 22 -25.02 -4.98 32.61
CA ASN A 22 -24.12 -4.60 31.54
C ASN A 22 -22.69 -4.37 32.03
N VAL A 23 -22.49 -3.73 33.17
CA VAL A 23 -21.15 -3.53 33.77
C VAL A 23 -20.52 -4.86 34.13
N CYS A 24 -21.25 -5.76 34.82
CA CYS A 24 -20.73 -7.08 35.16
C CYS A 24 -20.42 -7.93 33.91
N ASN A 25 -21.31 -7.91 32.93
CA ASN A 25 -21.12 -8.63 31.67
C ASN A 25 -19.88 -8.13 30.91
N THR A 26 -19.71 -6.83 30.81
CA THR A 26 -18.52 -6.23 30.18
C THR A 26 -17.26 -6.55 30.96
N ALA A 27 -17.28 -6.44 32.28
CA ALA A 27 -16.13 -6.77 33.13
C ALA A 27 -15.72 -8.25 33.01
N VAL A 28 -16.66 -9.16 32.87
CA VAL A 28 -16.41 -10.59 32.65
C VAL A 28 -15.88 -10.82 31.24
N LEU A 29 -16.54 -10.29 30.20
CA LEU A 29 -16.18 -10.55 28.81
C LEU A 29 -14.83 -9.96 28.41
N ILE A 30 -14.37 -8.87 29.04
CA ILE A 30 -13.09 -8.25 28.72
C ILE A 30 -11.90 -9.21 28.96
N TRP A 31 -12.03 -10.11 29.93
CA TRP A 31 -11.03 -11.15 30.22
C TRP A 31 -11.01 -12.29 29.19
N PHE A 32 -12.10 -12.44 28.45
CA PHE A 32 -12.25 -13.49 27.43
C PHE A 32 -11.94 -12.99 26.01
N ILE A 33 -11.67 -11.68 25.82
CA ILE A 33 -11.33 -11.13 24.48
C ILE A 33 -10.23 -11.93 23.78
N PRO A 34 -9.06 -12.26 24.42
CA PRO A 34 -8.00 -13.01 23.75
C PRO A 34 -8.41 -14.45 23.38
N GLN A 35 -9.30 -15.07 24.19
CA GLN A 35 -9.81 -16.42 23.92
C GLN A 35 -10.83 -16.41 22.79
N ILE A 36 -11.70 -15.38 22.75
CA ILE A 36 -12.67 -15.17 21.66
C ILE A 36 -11.94 -14.89 20.35
N GLU A 37 -10.93 -14.04 20.38
CA GLU A 37 -10.06 -13.76 19.23
C GLU A 37 -9.42 -15.03 18.68
N LYS A 38 -8.78 -15.84 19.55
CA LYS A 38 -8.19 -17.14 19.15
C LYS A 38 -9.23 -18.08 18.55
N LEU A 39 -10.42 -18.15 19.15
CA LEU A 39 -11.50 -19.01 18.66
C LEU A 39 -11.99 -18.54 17.28
N VAL A 40 -12.17 -17.24 17.09
CA VAL A 40 -12.59 -16.66 15.82
C VAL A 40 -11.51 -16.90 14.76
N CYS A 41 -10.23 -16.66 15.06
CA CYS A 41 -9.12 -16.91 14.14
C CYS A 41 -8.95 -18.42 13.79
N GLN A 42 -9.34 -19.35 14.69
CA GLN A 42 -9.35 -20.79 14.38
C GLN A 42 -10.54 -21.20 13.50
N LEU A 43 -11.71 -20.61 13.73
CA LEU A 43 -12.94 -20.92 12.97
C LEU A 43 -12.97 -20.24 11.60
N ILE A 44 -12.48 -19.02 11.52
CA ILE A 44 -12.40 -18.23 10.30
C ILE A 44 -10.92 -18.18 9.91
N LYS A 45 -10.45 -19.21 9.20
CA LYS A 45 -9.14 -19.13 8.53
C LYS A 45 -9.23 -18.02 7.50
N PRO A 46 -8.39 -16.98 7.57
CA PRO A 46 -8.34 -16.01 6.50
C PRO A 46 -8.00 -16.74 5.20
N LYS A 47 -8.83 -16.59 4.19
CA LYS A 47 -8.50 -16.99 2.83
C LYS A 47 -7.50 -15.94 2.33
N ALA A 48 -6.23 -16.14 2.63
CA ALA A 48 -5.16 -15.18 2.39
C ALA A 48 -5.00 -14.77 0.90
N ASP A 49 -5.52 -15.57 -0.04
CA ASP A 49 -5.24 -15.37 -1.46
C ASP A 49 -6.40 -14.80 -2.31
N LYS A 50 -7.62 -14.69 -1.77
CA LYS A 50 -8.76 -14.17 -2.56
C LYS A 50 -9.23 -12.79 -2.15
N GLU A 51 -8.97 -12.33 -0.93
CA GLU A 51 -9.41 -11.00 -0.47
C GLU A 51 -8.56 -9.86 -1.05
N ASP A 52 -7.30 -10.13 -1.40
CA ASP A 52 -6.42 -9.13 -2.00
C ASP A 52 -6.67 -8.92 -3.51
N GLU A 53 -7.37 -9.84 -4.16
CA GLU A 53 -7.69 -9.75 -5.59
C GLU A 53 -9.03 -9.06 -5.87
N ASP A 54 -9.90 -8.91 -4.87
CA ASP A 54 -11.15 -8.18 -5.03
C ASP A 54 -10.95 -6.71 -4.66
N PHE A 55 -11.40 -5.82 -5.55
CA PHE A 55 -11.48 -4.40 -5.24
C PHE A 55 -12.50 -4.18 -4.11
N ARG A 56 -12.01 -3.85 -2.92
CA ARG A 56 -12.85 -3.41 -1.79
C ARG A 56 -12.07 -2.41 -0.95
N LEU A 57 -12.61 -1.21 -0.81
CA LEU A 57 -12.17 -0.28 0.21
C LEU A 57 -12.54 -0.86 1.59
N ARG A 58 -11.57 -0.90 2.51
CA ARG A 58 -11.72 -1.55 3.82
C ARG A 58 -12.24 -0.59 4.89
N PHE A 59 -11.84 0.66 4.83
CA PHE A 59 -12.08 1.67 5.86
C PHE A 59 -13.10 2.71 5.42
N ILE A 60 -13.20 2.99 4.13
CA ILE A 60 -14.15 3.93 3.54
C ILE A 60 -15.45 3.21 3.23
N GLN A 61 -16.50 3.48 3.99
CA GLN A 61 -17.85 2.99 3.71
C GLN A 61 -18.67 4.08 3.03
N THR A 62 -19.07 3.85 1.79
CA THR A 62 -19.96 4.72 1.04
C THR A 62 -21.32 4.81 1.73
N GLY A 63 -21.73 6.03 2.16
CA GLY A 63 -23.07 6.33 2.61
C GLY A 63 -23.25 6.81 4.06
N ILE A 64 -22.23 6.80 4.89
CA ILE A 64 -22.30 7.37 6.24
C ILE A 64 -21.23 8.46 6.36
N MET A 65 -21.60 9.69 6.01
CA MET A 65 -20.74 10.84 6.30
C MET A 65 -20.73 11.06 7.81
N LYS A 66 -19.62 10.67 8.43
CA LYS A 66 -19.27 10.96 9.81
C LYS A 66 -18.73 12.39 9.90
N THR A 67 -18.21 12.78 11.07
CA THR A 67 -17.54 14.09 11.16
C THR A 67 -16.36 14.15 10.16
N PRO A 68 -16.04 15.32 9.59
CA PRO A 68 -14.95 15.44 8.60
C PRO A 68 -13.62 14.89 9.10
N GLU A 69 -13.31 15.07 10.39
CA GLU A 69 -12.07 14.59 11.00
C GLU A 69 -11.99 13.05 10.99
N LEU A 70 -13.11 12.38 11.27
CA LEU A 70 -13.18 10.93 11.24
C LEU A 70 -13.07 10.40 9.81
N SER A 71 -13.69 11.10 8.85
CA SER A 71 -13.63 10.76 7.43
C SER A 71 -12.19 10.86 6.89
N VAL A 72 -11.46 11.91 7.26
CA VAL A 72 -10.03 12.06 6.93
C VAL A 72 -9.19 10.95 7.56
N PHE A 73 -9.47 10.55 8.79
CA PHE A 73 -8.78 9.45 9.44
C PHE A 73 -9.05 8.09 8.77
N GLU A 74 -10.29 7.84 8.32
CA GLU A 74 -10.63 6.63 7.55
C GLU A 74 -9.92 6.61 6.20
N ALA A 75 -9.89 7.74 5.49
CA ALA A 75 -9.14 7.86 4.25
C ALA A 75 -7.63 7.61 4.45
N GLN A 76 -7.05 8.09 5.54
CA GLN A 76 -5.65 7.85 5.86
C GLN A 76 -5.34 6.36 6.06
N LYS A 77 -6.24 5.61 6.71
CA LYS A 77 -6.09 4.16 6.85
C LYS A 77 -6.20 3.44 5.51
N GLU A 78 -7.08 3.92 4.63
CA GLU A 78 -7.22 3.35 3.29
C GLU A 78 -5.95 3.56 2.46
N ILE A 79 -5.36 4.77 2.53
CA ILE A 79 -4.08 5.08 1.88
C ILE A 79 -2.94 4.18 2.40
N SER A 80 -2.88 3.95 3.72
CA SER A 80 -1.92 3.00 4.28
C SER A 80 -2.10 1.57 3.74
N SER A 81 -3.36 1.11 3.65
CA SER A 81 -3.69 -0.19 3.04
C SER A 81 -3.34 -0.25 1.55
N PHE A 82 -3.48 0.87 0.84
CA PHE A 82 -3.09 1.00 -0.56
C PHE A 82 -1.57 0.87 -0.73
N GLY A 83 -0.77 1.56 0.08
CA GLY A 83 0.68 1.43 0.08
C GLY A 83 1.17 0.00 0.36
N GLU A 84 0.55 -0.68 1.33
CA GLU A 84 0.85 -2.10 1.60
C GLU A 84 0.52 -3.01 0.41
N ARG A 85 -0.57 -2.74 -0.30
CA ARG A 85 -0.98 -3.49 -1.49
C ARG A 85 0.04 -3.34 -2.61
N ILE A 86 0.50 -2.13 -2.87
CA ILE A 86 1.52 -1.85 -3.89
C ILE A 86 2.87 -2.50 -3.53
N HIS A 87 3.25 -2.50 -2.26
CA HIS A 87 4.44 -3.20 -1.81
C HIS A 87 4.35 -4.72 -2.06
N ARG A 88 3.17 -5.34 -1.81
CA ARG A 88 2.94 -6.75 -2.19
C ARG A 88 3.01 -6.98 -3.70
N MET A 89 2.49 -6.02 -4.51
CA MET A 89 2.61 -6.07 -5.97
C MET A 89 4.07 -6.08 -6.40
N PHE A 90 4.92 -5.24 -5.82
CA PHE A 90 6.35 -5.25 -6.08
C PHE A 90 7.01 -6.58 -5.69
N GLY A 91 6.62 -7.17 -4.57
CA GLY A 91 7.04 -8.53 -4.18
C GLY A 91 6.73 -9.59 -5.25
N MET A 92 5.55 -9.49 -5.89
CA MET A 92 5.20 -10.37 -7.02
C MET A 92 6.05 -10.09 -8.26
N VAL A 93 6.45 -8.85 -8.52
CA VAL A 93 7.39 -8.51 -9.61
C VAL A 93 8.77 -9.12 -9.37
N MET A 94 9.26 -9.07 -8.14
CA MET A 94 10.53 -9.74 -7.76
C MET A 94 10.46 -11.26 -7.99
N GLU A 95 9.36 -11.89 -7.62
CA GLU A 95 9.12 -13.32 -7.83
C GLU A 95 9.03 -13.65 -9.33
N LEU A 96 8.36 -12.79 -10.12
CA LEU A 96 8.19 -12.96 -11.57
C LEU A 96 9.54 -13.04 -12.29
N LEU A 97 10.51 -12.22 -11.90
CA LEU A 97 11.85 -12.22 -12.50
C LEU A 97 12.56 -13.58 -12.37
N GLY A 98 12.36 -14.26 -11.23
CA GLY A 98 12.97 -15.58 -10.96
C GLY A 98 12.14 -16.77 -11.43
N THR A 99 10.91 -16.55 -11.93
CA THR A 99 9.99 -17.64 -12.26
C THR A 99 10.27 -18.21 -13.65
N THR A 100 10.79 -19.45 -13.71
CA THR A 100 11.11 -20.15 -14.96
C THR A 100 9.95 -20.96 -15.53
N ASP A 101 9.08 -21.51 -14.68
CA ASP A 101 7.92 -22.30 -15.10
C ASP A 101 6.86 -21.44 -15.81
N HIS A 102 6.50 -21.79 -17.04
CA HIS A 102 5.57 -21.03 -17.86
C HIS A 102 4.20 -20.82 -17.20
N LYS A 103 3.63 -21.87 -16.62
CA LYS A 103 2.29 -21.82 -16.03
C LYS A 103 2.23 -20.92 -14.78
N ASN A 104 3.27 -20.97 -13.95
CA ASN A 104 3.36 -20.14 -12.76
C ASN A 104 3.67 -18.68 -13.13
N PHE A 105 4.51 -18.47 -14.15
CA PHE A 105 4.79 -17.16 -14.70
C PHE A 105 3.52 -16.45 -15.20
N ASP A 106 2.73 -17.13 -16.05
CA ASP A 106 1.53 -16.55 -16.63
C ASP A 106 0.51 -16.19 -15.52
N LYS A 107 0.31 -17.08 -14.55
CA LYS A 107 -0.56 -16.81 -13.40
C LYS A 107 -0.09 -15.60 -12.57
N LEU A 108 1.21 -15.49 -12.34
CA LEU A 108 1.77 -14.40 -11.56
C LEU A 108 1.67 -13.08 -12.30
N TYR A 109 1.92 -13.10 -13.62
CA TYR A 109 1.75 -11.94 -14.49
C TYR A 109 0.29 -11.45 -14.52
N GLU A 110 -0.68 -12.36 -14.75
CA GLU A 110 -2.12 -12.04 -14.69
C GLU A 110 -2.53 -11.47 -13.34
N ARG A 111 -1.92 -11.95 -12.26
CA ARG A 111 -2.17 -11.43 -10.91
C ARG A 111 -1.64 -10.02 -10.74
N ILE A 112 -0.44 -9.72 -11.26
CA ILE A 112 0.13 -8.36 -11.26
C ILE A 112 -0.75 -7.40 -12.06
N GLU A 113 -1.18 -7.78 -13.27
CA GLU A 113 -2.11 -7.00 -14.11
C GLU A 113 -3.43 -6.70 -13.39
N LYS A 114 -3.97 -7.68 -12.66
CA LYS A 114 -5.18 -7.48 -11.87
C LYS A 114 -4.93 -6.52 -10.68
N TYR A 115 -3.74 -6.55 -10.07
CA TYR A 115 -3.38 -5.63 -8.99
C TYR A 115 -3.27 -4.19 -9.48
N GLU A 116 -2.76 -3.96 -10.68
CA GLU A 116 -2.74 -2.64 -11.32
C GLU A 116 -4.16 -2.12 -11.52
N GLY A 117 -5.08 -2.86 -12.14
CA GLY A 117 -6.47 -2.43 -12.30
C GLY A 117 -7.21 -2.20 -10.96
N VAL A 118 -6.81 -2.89 -9.87
CA VAL A 118 -7.30 -2.59 -8.52
C VAL A 118 -6.68 -1.31 -7.99
N SER A 119 -5.40 -1.04 -8.28
CA SER A 119 -4.69 0.19 -7.91
C SER A 119 -5.39 1.43 -8.46
N ASP A 120 -5.68 1.45 -9.77
CA ASP A 120 -6.42 2.53 -10.46
C ASP A 120 -7.78 2.81 -9.80
N ASN A 121 -8.52 1.74 -9.54
CA ASN A 121 -9.82 1.87 -8.88
C ASN A 121 -9.71 2.41 -7.46
N MET A 122 -8.66 2.04 -6.70
CA MET A 122 -8.42 2.57 -5.35
C MET A 122 -8.12 4.05 -5.38
N GLU A 123 -7.26 4.52 -6.28
CA GLU A 123 -7.00 5.94 -6.45
C GLU A 123 -8.29 6.72 -6.70
N ILE A 124 -9.07 6.30 -7.71
CA ILE A 124 -10.32 6.97 -8.10
C ILE A 124 -11.33 7.01 -6.93
N GLU A 125 -11.55 5.92 -6.24
CA GLU A 125 -12.57 5.86 -5.18
C GLU A 125 -12.12 6.60 -3.92
N ILE A 126 -10.84 6.58 -3.55
CA ILE A 126 -10.32 7.38 -2.44
C ILE A 126 -10.39 8.88 -2.79
N ALA A 127 -10.03 9.26 -4.04
CA ALA A 127 -10.13 10.65 -4.50
C ALA A 127 -11.57 11.15 -4.44
N LYS A 128 -12.54 10.40 -4.95
CA LYS A 128 -13.97 10.73 -4.86
C LYS A 128 -14.46 10.91 -3.42
N TYR A 129 -14.01 10.05 -2.52
CA TYR A 129 -14.35 10.16 -1.12
C TYR A 129 -13.79 11.43 -0.48
N LEU A 130 -12.51 11.74 -0.73
CA LEU A 130 -11.86 12.96 -0.23
C LEU A 130 -12.49 14.22 -0.81
N ASP A 131 -12.94 14.21 -2.07
CA ASP A 131 -13.68 15.30 -2.70
C ASP A 131 -15.02 15.55 -1.98
N GLN A 132 -15.80 14.51 -1.72
CA GLN A 132 -17.04 14.60 -0.95
C GLN A 132 -16.83 15.14 0.47
N VAL A 133 -15.74 14.75 1.14
CA VAL A 133 -15.39 15.29 2.46
C VAL A 133 -15.03 16.77 2.36
N SER A 134 -14.45 17.21 1.24
CA SER A 134 -14.06 18.60 1.00
C SER A 134 -15.23 19.58 0.89
N ASP A 135 -16.43 19.10 0.55
CA ASP A 135 -17.65 19.92 0.46
C ASP A 135 -18.16 20.42 1.83
N ALA A 136 -17.66 19.85 2.93
CA ALA A 136 -18.01 20.28 4.29
C ALA A 136 -17.25 21.57 4.71
N HIS A 137 -17.73 22.23 5.77
CA HIS A 137 -16.98 23.33 6.38
C HIS A 137 -15.74 22.79 7.12
N LEU A 138 -14.60 22.86 6.46
CA LEU A 138 -13.32 22.34 6.94
C LEU A 138 -12.40 23.45 7.42
N SER A 139 -11.57 23.14 8.44
CA SER A 139 -10.43 23.98 8.79
C SER A 139 -9.37 23.98 7.68
N ASP A 140 -8.54 25.01 7.63
CA ASP A 140 -7.47 25.10 6.63
C ASP A 140 -6.44 23.96 6.79
N ASP A 141 -6.19 23.50 8.03
CA ASP A 141 -5.36 22.32 8.30
C ASP A 141 -5.94 21.04 7.69
N THR A 142 -7.26 20.83 7.86
CA THR A 142 -7.93 19.67 7.27
C THR A 142 -7.91 19.70 5.74
N LYS A 143 -8.10 20.89 5.14
CA LYS A 143 -7.96 21.06 3.68
C LYS A 143 -6.53 20.77 3.20
N ALA A 144 -5.51 21.18 3.96
CA ALA A 144 -4.12 20.87 3.63
C ALA A 144 -3.84 19.36 3.70
N LYS A 145 -4.39 18.66 4.70
CA LYS A 145 -4.29 17.20 4.81
C LYS A 145 -4.95 16.49 3.64
N ILE A 146 -6.15 16.91 3.22
CA ILE A 146 -6.83 16.33 2.05
C ILE A 146 -5.99 16.51 0.77
N ARG A 147 -5.42 17.70 0.54
CA ARG A 147 -4.54 17.92 -0.62
C ARG A 147 -3.29 17.03 -0.59
N ALA A 148 -2.70 16.85 0.58
CA ALA A 148 -1.57 15.93 0.75
C ALA A 148 -1.97 14.48 0.44
N MET A 149 -3.12 14.02 0.93
CA MET A 149 -3.65 12.69 0.66
C MET A 149 -3.94 12.45 -0.82
N LEU A 150 -4.52 13.45 -1.52
CA LEU A 150 -4.75 13.36 -2.97
C LEU A 150 -3.43 13.21 -3.74
N ARG A 151 -2.35 13.90 -3.32
CA ARG A 151 -1.02 13.70 -3.88
C ARG A 151 -0.48 12.31 -3.53
N GLU A 152 -0.60 11.88 -2.26
CA GLU A 152 -0.15 10.55 -1.83
C GLU A 152 -0.75 9.43 -2.70
N ILE A 153 -2.07 9.43 -2.95
CA ILE A 153 -2.73 8.36 -3.72
C ILE A 153 -2.29 8.33 -5.19
N SER A 154 -2.11 9.49 -5.81
CA SER A 154 -1.65 9.55 -7.22
C SER A 154 -0.21 9.06 -7.37
N GLU A 155 0.67 9.38 -6.43
CA GLU A 155 2.04 8.87 -6.44
C GLU A 155 2.09 7.34 -6.14
N ILE A 156 1.22 6.82 -5.26
CA ILE A 156 1.12 5.38 -4.97
C ILE A 156 0.61 4.61 -6.20
N GLU A 157 -0.35 5.14 -6.93
CA GLU A 157 -0.82 4.57 -8.20
C GLU A 157 0.34 4.53 -9.22
N SER A 158 1.10 5.61 -9.38
CA SER A 158 2.26 5.67 -10.27
C SER A 158 3.36 4.66 -9.92
N ILE A 159 3.49 4.29 -8.62
CA ILE A 159 4.33 3.15 -8.18
C ILE A 159 3.75 1.83 -8.72
N GLY A 160 2.44 1.64 -8.67
CA GLY A 160 1.74 0.49 -9.23
C GLY A 160 1.97 0.33 -10.72
N ASP A 161 1.82 1.40 -11.47
CA ASP A 161 2.10 1.48 -12.91
C ASP A 161 3.53 1.07 -13.24
N SER A 162 4.51 1.57 -12.49
CA SER A 162 5.91 1.19 -12.68
C SER A 162 6.16 -0.29 -12.38
N CYS A 163 5.51 -0.86 -11.34
CA CYS A 163 5.55 -2.29 -11.08
C CYS A 163 5.01 -3.09 -12.28
N PHE A 164 3.91 -2.66 -12.85
CA PHE A 164 3.33 -3.32 -14.03
C PHE A 164 4.24 -3.16 -15.27
N ASN A 165 4.84 -1.99 -15.50
CA ASN A 165 5.79 -1.77 -16.59
C ASN A 165 7.02 -2.67 -16.49
N ILE A 166 7.57 -2.87 -15.28
CA ILE A 166 8.65 -3.84 -15.04
C ILE A 166 8.18 -5.25 -15.42
N SER A 167 7.00 -5.66 -14.99
CA SER A 167 6.44 -6.99 -15.28
C SER A 167 6.24 -7.21 -16.78
N ARG A 168 5.78 -6.19 -17.52
CA ARG A 168 5.66 -6.21 -18.98
C ARG A 168 7.00 -6.38 -19.68
N THR A 169 8.05 -5.73 -19.18
CA THR A 169 9.41 -5.87 -19.72
C THR A 169 9.96 -7.27 -19.47
N ILE A 170 9.74 -7.85 -18.27
CA ILE A 170 10.12 -9.24 -17.97
C ILE A 170 9.37 -10.21 -18.89
N LYS A 171 8.07 -9.98 -19.14
CA LYS A 171 7.27 -10.79 -20.07
C LYS A 171 7.80 -10.66 -21.49
N ARG A 172 8.07 -9.44 -21.99
CA ARG A 172 8.63 -9.19 -23.34
C ARG A 172 9.96 -9.95 -23.53
N LYS A 173 10.85 -9.94 -22.54
CA LYS A 173 12.07 -10.71 -22.56
C LYS A 173 11.80 -12.21 -22.79
N LYS A 174 10.86 -12.78 -22.01
CA LYS A 174 10.47 -14.19 -22.11
C LYS A 174 9.82 -14.53 -23.45
N ASP A 175 8.92 -13.68 -23.95
CA ASP A 175 8.23 -13.90 -25.22
C ASP A 175 9.21 -13.86 -26.42
N ASN A 176 10.23 -13.01 -26.34
CA ASN A 176 11.32 -12.93 -27.33
C ASN A 176 12.29 -14.12 -27.25
N LYS A 177 12.18 -14.97 -26.22
CA LYS A 177 13.15 -16.06 -25.93
C LYS A 177 14.58 -15.55 -25.73
N GLU A 178 14.70 -14.35 -25.21
CA GLU A 178 15.95 -13.70 -24.81
C GLU A 178 16.16 -13.88 -23.31
N ASP A 179 17.42 -13.78 -22.86
CA ASP A 179 17.70 -13.86 -21.43
C ASP A 179 18.76 -12.84 -21.03
N PHE A 180 18.70 -12.40 -19.78
CA PHE A 180 19.72 -11.55 -19.18
C PHE A 180 20.95 -12.38 -18.81
N THR A 181 22.10 -11.72 -18.77
CA THR A 181 23.32 -12.31 -18.21
C THR A 181 23.21 -12.47 -16.70
N ASP A 182 24.00 -13.37 -16.11
CA ASP A 182 24.05 -13.54 -14.65
C ASP A 182 24.36 -12.22 -13.93
N GLN A 183 25.22 -11.38 -14.51
CA GLN A 183 25.56 -10.06 -13.97
C GLN A 183 24.36 -9.11 -14.00
N GLN A 184 23.59 -9.08 -15.11
CA GLN A 184 22.38 -8.26 -15.19
C GLN A 184 21.32 -8.73 -14.18
N TYR A 185 21.14 -10.03 -13.98
CA TYR A 185 20.25 -10.53 -12.93
C TYR A 185 20.70 -10.10 -11.54
N GLN A 186 21.98 -10.18 -11.21
CA GLN A 186 22.51 -9.71 -9.93
C GLN A 186 22.25 -8.21 -9.73
N ASN A 187 22.50 -7.43 -10.77
CA ASN A 187 22.27 -5.99 -10.74
C ASN A 187 20.79 -5.63 -10.54
N ILE A 188 19.87 -6.31 -11.25
CA ILE A 188 18.41 -6.12 -11.08
C ILE A 188 18.00 -6.50 -9.65
N HIS A 189 18.48 -7.63 -9.12
CA HIS A 189 18.19 -8.03 -7.75
C HIS A 189 18.69 -7.01 -6.71
N GLN A 190 19.87 -6.41 -6.93
CA GLN A 190 20.37 -5.36 -6.05
C GLN A 190 19.53 -4.09 -6.13
N MET A 191 19.12 -3.69 -7.35
CA MET A 191 18.21 -2.55 -7.54
C MET A 191 16.85 -2.81 -6.89
N PHE A 192 16.29 -4.01 -7.03
CA PHE A 192 15.03 -4.40 -6.39
C PHE A 192 15.09 -4.35 -4.86
N LYS A 193 16.24 -4.68 -4.24
CA LYS A 193 16.41 -4.53 -2.78
C LYS A 193 16.36 -3.07 -2.34
N LEU A 194 16.95 -2.15 -3.09
CA LEU A 194 16.88 -0.72 -2.78
C LEU A 194 15.45 -0.20 -2.91
N VAL A 195 14.70 -0.62 -3.94
CA VAL A 195 13.29 -0.27 -4.12
C VAL A 195 12.43 -0.86 -3.00
N ASP A 196 12.65 -2.11 -2.60
CA ASP A 196 11.93 -2.76 -1.49
C ASP A 196 12.17 -2.02 -0.16
N GLU A 197 13.40 -1.55 0.07
CA GLU A 197 13.73 -0.70 1.23
C GLU A 197 12.98 0.64 1.16
N ALA A 198 12.90 1.27 -0.02
CA ALA A 198 12.15 2.50 -0.22
C ALA A 198 10.65 2.31 0.07
N LEU A 199 10.02 1.24 -0.45
CA LEU A 199 8.63 0.90 -0.20
C LEU A 199 8.36 0.55 1.28
N THR A 200 9.31 -0.12 1.93
CA THR A 200 9.26 -0.38 3.37
C THR A 200 9.26 0.91 4.16
N GLN A 201 10.14 1.86 3.81
CA GLN A 201 10.20 3.18 4.42
C GLN A 201 8.91 3.98 4.19
N MET A 202 8.34 3.95 2.99
CA MET A 202 7.04 4.58 2.70
C MET A 202 5.94 4.05 3.62
N ASN A 203 5.80 2.73 3.75
CA ASN A 203 4.79 2.11 4.61
C ASN A 203 5.04 2.40 6.10
N TYR A 204 6.29 2.48 6.53
CA TYR A 204 6.65 2.94 7.87
C TYR A 204 6.11 4.35 8.14
N MET A 205 6.25 5.28 7.18
CA MET A 205 5.77 6.65 7.33
C MET A 205 4.24 6.76 7.42
N PHE A 206 3.48 5.85 6.84
CA PHE A 206 2.01 5.82 6.98
C PHE A 206 1.54 5.44 8.39
N THR A 207 2.32 4.65 9.11
CA THR A 207 1.95 4.12 10.42
C THR A 207 2.45 4.98 11.59
N HIS A 208 3.28 5.99 11.33
CA HIS A 208 3.90 6.84 12.35
C HIS A 208 3.38 8.28 12.28
N ASP A 209 3.53 9.00 13.42
CA ASP A 209 3.10 10.39 13.51
C ASP A 209 3.95 11.27 12.59
N ARG A 210 3.29 11.98 11.66
CA ARG A 210 3.92 12.88 10.69
C ARG A 210 4.87 13.91 11.31
N HIS A 211 4.62 14.34 12.55
CA HIS A 211 5.44 15.33 13.26
C HIS A 211 6.78 14.77 13.75
N THR A 212 6.92 13.45 13.79
CA THR A 212 8.15 12.75 14.18
C THR A 212 8.96 12.25 12.98
N LEU A 213 8.37 12.32 11.77
CA LEU A 213 9.00 11.82 10.55
C LEU A 213 10.08 12.79 10.04
N THR A 214 11.13 12.21 9.47
CA THR A 214 12.19 12.93 8.78
C THR A 214 12.39 12.37 7.37
N MET A 215 12.76 13.22 6.42
CA MET A 215 13.02 12.84 5.04
C MET A 215 14.40 12.21 4.81
N THR A 216 15.29 12.30 5.81
CA THR A 216 16.71 11.94 5.62
C THR A 216 16.91 10.52 5.13
N HIS A 217 16.19 9.55 5.71
CA HIS A 217 16.33 8.16 5.30
C HIS A 217 15.78 7.92 3.90
N THR A 218 14.64 8.51 3.57
CA THR A 218 14.02 8.42 2.24
C THR A 218 14.95 9.01 1.15
N PHE A 219 15.52 10.20 1.39
CA PHE A 219 16.47 10.80 0.45
C PHE A 219 17.77 10.01 0.30
N ASN A 220 18.25 9.36 1.37
CA ASN A 220 19.43 8.52 1.27
C ASN A 220 19.19 7.30 0.36
N ILE A 221 18.06 6.62 0.53
CA ILE A 221 17.70 5.46 -0.32
C ILE A 221 17.54 5.89 -1.78
N GLU A 222 16.84 6.99 -2.04
CA GLU A 222 16.66 7.54 -3.39
C GLU A 222 18.01 7.90 -4.03
N THR A 223 18.89 8.55 -3.28
CA THR A 223 20.25 8.86 -3.75
C THR A 223 21.04 7.60 -4.10
N GLU A 224 20.89 6.51 -3.34
CA GLU A 224 21.53 5.23 -3.65
C GLU A 224 20.96 4.61 -4.92
N ILE A 225 19.64 4.64 -5.10
CA ILE A 225 18.95 4.18 -6.32
C ILE A 225 19.48 4.95 -7.54
N ASN A 226 19.53 6.27 -7.47
CA ASN A 226 20.01 7.14 -8.55
C ASN A 226 21.47 6.89 -8.89
N ASN A 227 22.34 6.77 -7.89
CA ASN A 227 23.76 6.48 -8.10
C ASN A 227 23.94 5.10 -8.73
N TYR A 228 23.23 4.09 -8.25
CA TYR A 228 23.31 2.75 -8.80
C TYR A 228 22.77 2.68 -10.22
N ARG A 229 21.63 3.32 -10.52
CA ARG A 229 21.13 3.45 -11.90
C ARG A 229 22.16 4.09 -12.82
N ASN A 230 22.83 5.18 -12.40
CA ASN A 230 23.85 5.83 -13.21
C ASN A 230 25.06 4.90 -13.48
N GLN A 231 25.51 4.16 -12.48
CA GLN A 231 26.57 3.17 -12.63
C GLN A 231 26.18 2.09 -13.65
N LEU A 232 24.99 1.50 -13.50
CA LEU A 232 24.49 0.44 -14.38
C LEU A 232 24.28 0.92 -15.81
N ARG A 233 23.84 2.17 -16.01
CA ARG A 233 23.70 2.77 -17.33
C ARG A 233 25.03 2.88 -18.05
N ASN A 234 26.07 3.35 -17.36
CA ASN A 234 27.41 3.46 -17.96
C ASN A 234 27.98 2.07 -18.29
N GLN A 235 27.85 1.12 -17.38
CA GLN A 235 28.25 -0.27 -17.61
C GLN A 235 27.50 -0.88 -18.80
N ASN A 236 26.17 -0.68 -18.91
CA ASN A 236 25.39 -1.20 -20.04
C ASN A 236 25.85 -0.66 -21.39
N LEU A 237 26.26 0.62 -21.47
CA LEU A 237 26.81 1.20 -22.69
C LEU A 237 28.12 0.50 -23.09
N ASP A 238 29.03 0.35 -22.14
CA ASP A 238 30.33 -0.33 -22.38
C ASP A 238 30.12 -1.80 -22.76
N ASP A 239 29.22 -2.51 -22.12
CA ASP A 239 28.92 -3.92 -22.36
C ASP A 239 28.31 -4.15 -23.76
N VAL A 240 27.39 -3.26 -24.19
CA VAL A 240 26.81 -3.29 -25.54
C VAL A 240 27.88 -3.00 -26.60
N ASP A 241 28.71 -2.00 -26.40
CA ASP A 241 29.80 -1.65 -27.31
C ASP A 241 30.84 -2.80 -27.44
N ASN A 242 31.07 -3.52 -26.35
CA ASN A 242 31.92 -4.71 -26.33
C ASN A 242 31.23 -6.00 -26.82
N HIS A 243 29.98 -5.92 -27.28
CA HIS A 243 29.18 -7.04 -27.78
C HIS A 243 28.98 -8.18 -26.78
N LEU A 244 28.94 -7.90 -25.47
CA LEU A 244 28.66 -8.91 -24.45
C LEU A 244 27.22 -9.42 -24.53
N TYR A 245 26.29 -8.59 -25.02
CA TYR A 245 24.91 -8.90 -25.33
C TYR A 245 24.35 -7.95 -26.40
N THR A 246 23.17 -8.27 -26.92
CA THR A 246 22.53 -7.46 -27.97
C THR A 246 22.00 -6.13 -27.42
N TYR A 247 21.90 -5.12 -28.29
CA TYR A 247 21.28 -3.85 -27.96
C TYR A 247 19.85 -4.04 -27.40
N GLY A 248 19.07 -5.01 -27.93
CA GLY A 248 17.74 -5.33 -27.46
C GLY A 248 17.69 -5.76 -25.98
N ILE A 249 18.63 -6.63 -25.58
CA ILE A 249 18.77 -7.06 -24.18
C ILE A 249 19.20 -5.89 -23.29
N GLY A 250 20.17 -5.09 -23.73
CA GLY A 250 20.62 -3.90 -23.01
C GLY A 250 19.48 -2.88 -22.79
N THR A 251 18.61 -2.71 -23.79
CA THR A 251 17.44 -1.84 -23.68
C THR A 251 16.43 -2.37 -22.66
N MET A 252 16.02 -3.65 -22.74
CA MET A 252 15.09 -4.25 -21.78
C MET A 252 15.64 -4.24 -20.36
N TYR A 253 16.93 -4.47 -20.19
CA TYR A 253 17.60 -4.35 -18.91
C TYR A 253 17.49 -2.92 -18.35
N MET A 254 17.82 -1.91 -19.17
CA MET A 254 17.74 -0.52 -18.74
C MET A 254 16.31 -0.03 -18.54
N ASP A 255 15.31 -0.54 -19.28
CA ASP A 255 13.89 -0.26 -19.03
C ASP A 255 13.51 -0.65 -17.58
N ILE A 256 13.93 -1.83 -17.11
CA ILE A 256 13.69 -2.28 -15.72
C ILE A 256 14.38 -1.35 -14.72
N ILE A 257 15.65 -1.02 -14.95
CA ILE A 257 16.44 -0.17 -14.05
C ILE A 257 15.85 1.25 -13.96
N GLN A 258 15.38 1.80 -15.08
CA GLN A 258 14.74 3.12 -15.12
C GLN A 258 13.37 3.14 -14.41
N GLU A 259 12.56 2.09 -14.57
CA GLU A 259 11.30 2.00 -13.82
C GLU A 259 11.56 1.89 -12.31
N CYS A 260 12.62 1.20 -11.88
CA CYS A 260 13.03 1.16 -10.47
C CYS A 260 13.42 2.54 -9.93
N GLU A 261 14.10 3.35 -10.73
CA GLU A 261 14.44 4.72 -10.34
C GLU A 261 13.20 5.60 -10.19
N LYS A 262 12.27 5.55 -11.16
CA LYS A 262 10.99 6.25 -11.03
C LYS A 262 10.23 5.83 -9.77
N LEU A 263 10.24 4.54 -9.40
CA LEU A 263 9.68 4.06 -8.15
C LEU A 263 10.28 4.78 -6.93
N GLY A 264 11.60 4.96 -6.92
CA GLY A 264 12.29 5.73 -5.89
C GLY A 264 11.81 7.18 -5.80
N ASP A 265 11.68 7.85 -6.96
CA ASP A 265 11.18 9.22 -7.05
C ASP A 265 9.74 9.35 -6.54
N TYR A 266 8.84 8.43 -6.92
CA TYR A 266 7.47 8.42 -6.44
C TYR A 266 7.39 8.19 -4.92
N VAL A 267 8.23 7.32 -4.35
CA VAL A 267 8.32 7.14 -2.89
C VAL A 267 8.74 8.44 -2.20
N VAL A 268 9.69 9.19 -2.76
CA VAL A 268 10.07 10.52 -2.23
C VAL A 268 8.88 11.47 -2.28
N ASN A 269 8.15 11.52 -3.40
CA ASN A 269 6.97 12.36 -3.56
C ASN A 269 5.87 12.04 -2.54
N VAL A 270 5.60 10.75 -2.29
CA VAL A 270 4.67 10.30 -1.22
C VAL A 270 5.15 10.79 0.15
N ALA A 271 6.43 10.61 0.44
CA ALA A 271 7.02 11.01 1.72
C ALA A 271 6.96 12.54 1.93
N GLU A 272 7.26 13.33 0.90
CA GLU A 272 7.13 14.80 0.93
C GLU A 272 5.69 15.24 1.18
N ALA A 273 4.72 14.63 0.49
CA ALA A 273 3.31 14.91 0.71
C ALA A 273 2.92 14.59 2.16
N ARG A 274 3.41 13.46 2.69
CA ARG A 274 3.15 12.99 4.05
C ARG A 274 3.69 13.93 5.11
N VAL A 275 4.95 14.37 4.98
CA VAL A 275 5.61 15.27 5.94
C VAL A 275 5.13 16.72 5.78
N GLY A 276 4.63 17.09 4.61
CA GLY A 276 4.17 18.45 4.28
C GLY A 276 5.31 19.37 3.85
N VAL A 277 6.37 18.82 3.29
CA VAL A 277 7.42 19.59 2.60
C VAL A 277 6.82 20.10 1.28
N ARG A 278 7.00 21.39 1.02
CA ARG A 278 6.52 22.09 -0.17
C ARG A 278 7.59 22.11 -1.25
#